data_3926e53f58cc51f8fdeb7fcd1e9052e4
#
_entry.id   3926e53f58cc51f8fdeb7fcd1e9052e4
#
_cell.length_a   1.000
_cell.length_b   1.000
_cell.length_c   1.000
_cell.angle_alpha   90.00
_cell.angle_beta   90.00
_cell.angle_gamma   90.00
#
_symmetry.space_group_name_H-M   'P 1'
#
loop_
_entity.id
_entity.type
_entity.pdbx_description
1 polymer ?
#
loop_
_entity_poly.entity_id
_entity_poly.type
_entity_poly.pdbx_seq_one_letter_code
_entity_poly.pdbx_strand_id
1 'polypeptide(L)'
;NMKKKGFTLIELLAVIVILGIIMVIATTSVLKNINDSKEKSKYTAAKEIVEISEAYFAINSDVTFVTINDLKDYLESDATNPKTGDNDLLTEGKDQMVCKGSYSSEHQNKYSNNNGEGYYFDGYFYSLDGSCPESVD
;
A
#
# COMPACT_ATOMS: atom_id res chain seq x y z
N ASN A 1 -8.14 18.21 55.12
CA ASN A 1 -7.89 18.00 54.73
C ASN A 1 -7.89 17.28 54.31
N MET A 2 -8.11 16.93 54.31
CA MET A 2 -8.07 16.29 53.88
C MET A 2 -8.06 16.27 53.08
N LYS A 3 -8.34 16.83 52.99
CA LYS A 3 -7.98 16.98 52.13
C LYS A 3 -7.05 16.36 51.56
N LYS A 4 -6.46 15.87 51.96
CA LYS A 4 -5.57 15.08 51.54
C LYS A 4 -6.03 13.99 50.80
N LYS A 5 -7.13 13.62 50.91
CA LYS A 5 -7.67 12.68 50.16
C LYS A 5 -7.98 13.20 48.90
N GLY A 6 -7.95 14.40 48.64
CA GLY A 6 -7.99 15.10 47.42
C GLY A 6 -9.19 14.95 46.51
N PHE A 7 -9.51 13.78 46.18
CA PHE A 7 -10.54 13.58 45.18
C PHE A 7 -11.89 13.26 45.77
N THR A 8 -12.92 13.89 45.29
CA THR A 8 -14.28 13.52 45.64
C THR A 8 -14.74 12.41 44.68
N LEU A 9 -15.80 11.76 45.00
CA LEU A 9 -16.37 10.73 44.16
C LEU A 9 -16.79 11.29 42.80
N ILE A 10 -17.32 12.50 42.78
CA ILE A 10 -17.72 13.18 41.54
C ILE A 10 -16.53 13.46 40.65
N GLU A 11 -15.41 13.89 41.21
CA GLU A 11 -14.20 14.14 40.45
C GLU A 11 -13.68 12.87 39.81
N LEU A 12 -13.67 11.79 40.56
CA LEU A 12 -13.22 10.51 40.01
C LEU A 12 -14.15 10.02 38.89
N LEU A 13 -15.47 10.17 39.10
CA LEU A 13 -16.45 9.80 38.09
C LEU A 13 -16.25 10.62 36.81
N ALA A 14 -16.03 11.92 36.95
CA ALA A 14 -15.81 12.79 35.81
C ALA A 14 -14.57 12.37 35.00
N VAL A 15 -13.49 12.00 35.70
CA VAL A 15 -12.26 11.58 35.04
C VAL A 15 -12.47 10.31 34.22
N ILE A 16 -13.13 9.30 34.79
CA ILE A 16 -13.33 8.04 34.06
C ILE A 16 -14.28 8.20 32.88
N VAL A 17 -15.26 9.08 32.97
CA VAL A 17 -16.18 9.38 31.87
C VAL A 17 -15.40 10.05 30.73
N ILE A 18 -14.58 11.04 31.03
CA ILE A 18 -13.77 11.73 30.03
C ILE A 18 -12.79 10.76 29.36
N LEU A 19 -12.13 9.93 30.15
CA LEU A 19 -11.21 8.93 29.60
C LEU A 19 -11.92 7.95 28.68
N GLY A 20 -13.14 7.55 29.06
CA GLY A 20 -13.93 6.65 28.22
C GLY A 20 -14.25 7.26 26.86
N ILE A 21 -14.65 8.53 26.85
CA ILE A 21 -14.98 9.25 25.62
C ILE A 21 -13.73 9.38 24.74
N ILE A 22 -12.61 9.75 25.34
CA ILE A 22 -11.35 9.91 24.60
C ILE A 22 -10.92 8.61 23.96
N MET A 23 -11.05 7.50 24.69
CA MET A 23 -10.68 6.19 24.17
C MET A 23 -11.51 5.79 22.95
N VAL A 24 -12.79 6.06 22.96
CA VAL A 24 -13.68 5.74 21.84
C VAL A 24 -13.27 6.54 20.60
N ILE A 25 -13.06 7.83 20.76
CA ILE A 25 -12.68 8.70 19.65
C ILE A 25 -11.31 8.30 19.09
N ALA A 26 -10.35 8.07 19.98
CA ALA A 26 -8.99 7.70 19.60
C ALA A 26 -8.96 6.39 18.83
N THR A 27 -9.74 5.41 19.27
CA THR A 27 -9.80 4.10 18.60
C THR A 27 -10.31 4.23 17.17
N THR A 28 -11.35 5.01 16.96
CA THR A 28 -11.92 5.22 15.63
C THR A 28 -10.91 5.91 14.71
N SER A 29 -10.23 6.94 15.20
CA SER A 29 -9.24 7.67 14.42
C SER A 29 -8.05 6.79 14.05
N VAL A 30 -7.60 5.96 14.98
CA VAL A 30 -6.45 5.07 14.75
C VAL A 30 -6.77 4.05 13.66
N LEU A 31 -7.97 3.47 13.70
CA LEU A 31 -8.38 2.49 12.68
C LEU A 31 -8.41 3.10 11.28
N LYS A 32 -8.93 4.33 11.16
CA LYS A 32 -8.96 5.01 9.87
C LYS A 32 -7.54 5.31 9.38
N ASN A 33 -6.67 5.79 10.26
CA ASN A 33 -5.29 6.09 9.91
C ASN A 33 -4.51 4.84 9.48
N ILE A 34 -4.75 3.72 10.13
CA ILE A 34 -4.12 2.45 9.77
C ILE A 34 -4.54 2.03 8.36
N ASN A 35 -5.82 2.13 8.04
CA ASN A 35 -6.31 1.77 6.71
C ASN A 35 -5.73 2.68 5.63
N ASP A 36 -5.69 3.99 5.86
CA ASP A 36 -5.12 4.95 4.92
C ASP A 36 -3.62 4.69 4.73
N SER A 37 -2.90 4.40 5.80
CA SER A 37 -1.47 4.10 5.74
C SER A 37 -1.20 2.82 4.98
N LYS A 38 -2.05 1.81 5.12
CA LYS A 38 -1.92 0.55 4.41
C LYS A 38 -2.11 0.75 2.90
N GLU A 39 -3.09 1.56 2.50
CA GLU A 39 -3.30 1.85 1.09
C GLU A 39 -2.12 2.63 0.48
N LYS A 40 -1.57 3.58 1.22
CA LYS A 40 -0.38 4.29 0.79
C LYS A 40 0.82 3.37 0.69
N SER A 41 0.95 2.44 1.62
CA SER A 41 2.04 1.47 1.63
C SER A 41 1.99 0.58 0.41
N LYS A 42 0.79 0.15 0.00
CA LYS A 42 0.61 -0.64 -1.21
C LYS A 42 1.03 0.13 -2.46
N TYR A 43 0.58 1.37 -2.58
CA TYR A 43 0.94 2.22 -3.71
C TYR A 43 2.44 2.49 -3.75
N THR A 44 3.03 2.81 -2.59
CA THR A 44 4.46 3.08 -2.48
C THR A 44 5.28 1.85 -2.86
N ALA A 45 4.84 0.68 -2.42
CA ALA A 45 5.50 -0.58 -2.77
C ALA A 45 5.48 -0.80 -4.28
N ALA A 46 4.33 -0.56 -4.92
CA ALA A 46 4.22 -0.68 -6.37
C ALA A 46 5.17 0.30 -7.07
N LYS A 47 5.22 1.53 -6.58
CA LYS A 47 6.08 2.56 -7.16
C LYS A 47 7.56 2.18 -7.06
N GLU A 48 7.98 1.66 -5.92
CA GLU A 48 9.37 1.22 -5.74
C GLU A 48 9.72 0.09 -6.70
N ILE A 49 8.82 -0.86 -6.89
CA ILE A 49 9.04 -1.97 -7.82
C ILE A 49 9.11 -1.45 -9.25
N VAL A 50 8.29 -0.47 -9.61
CA VAL A 50 8.34 0.16 -10.92
C VAL A 50 9.69 0.84 -11.15
N GLU A 51 10.24 1.50 -10.15
CA GLU A 51 11.55 2.13 -10.24
C GLU A 51 12.65 1.10 -10.49
N ILE A 52 12.58 -0.04 -9.81
CA ILE A 52 13.52 -1.15 -10.04
C ILE A 52 13.33 -1.69 -11.46
N SER A 53 12.09 -1.79 -11.91
CA SER A 53 11.76 -2.29 -13.24
C SER A 53 12.28 -1.36 -14.35
N GLU A 54 12.31 -0.05 -14.11
CA GLU A 54 12.85 0.89 -15.07
C GLU A 54 14.31 0.56 -15.39
N ALA A 55 15.10 0.24 -14.37
CA ALA A 55 16.48 -0.15 -14.56
C ALA A 55 16.57 -1.46 -15.34
N TYR A 56 15.69 -2.41 -15.05
CA TYR A 56 15.62 -3.68 -15.75
C TYR A 56 15.30 -3.47 -17.24
N PHE A 57 14.32 -2.62 -17.54
CA PHE A 57 13.94 -2.31 -18.92
C PHE A 57 15.03 -1.54 -19.68
N ALA A 58 15.84 -0.76 -18.98
CA ALA A 58 16.94 -0.05 -19.60
C ALA A 58 18.00 -1.01 -20.14
N ILE A 59 18.18 -2.14 -19.45
CA ILE A 59 19.13 -3.18 -19.86
C ILE A 59 18.50 -4.13 -20.86
N ASN A 60 17.20 -4.42 -20.69
CA ASN A 60 16.47 -5.37 -21.54
C ASN A 60 15.38 -4.61 -22.31
N SER A 61 15.78 -3.81 -23.27
CA SER A 61 14.88 -2.90 -23.98
C SER A 61 13.87 -3.60 -24.89
N ASP A 62 14.07 -4.87 -25.18
CA ASP A 62 13.20 -5.66 -26.06
C ASP A 62 11.99 -6.27 -25.34
N VAL A 63 11.97 -6.22 -24.01
CA VAL A 63 10.84 -6.77 -23.25
C VAL A 63 9.86 -5.66 -22.90
N THR A 64 8.57 -6.03 -22.83
CA THR A 64 7.49 -5.09 -22.52
C THR A 64 6.89 -5.31 -21.14
N PHE A 65 7.29 -6.35 -20.46
CA PHE A 65 6.87 -6.59 -19.07
C PHE A 65 7.95 -7.37 -18.33
N VAL A 66 7.90 -7.30 -17.02
CA VAL A 66 8.79 -8.05 -16.15
C VAL A 66 7.97 -8.54 -14.96
N THR A 67 8.13 -9.82 -14.60
CA THR A 67 7.40 -10.39 -13.47
C THR A 67 8.17 -10.18 -12.17
N ILE A 68 7.47 -10.31 -11.05
CA ILE A 68 8.13 -10.24 -9.74
C ILE A 68 9.16 -11.38 -9.63
N ASN A 69 8.86 -12.54 -10.19
CA ASN A 69 9.81 -13.65 -10.19
C ASN A 69 11.10 -13.29 -10.92
N ASP A 70 11.02 -12.51 -12.01
CA ASP A 70 12.20 -12.04 -12.73
C ASP A 70 13.02 -11.04 -11.92
N LEU A 71 12.37 -10.30 -11.03
CA LEU A 71 13.00 -9.28 -10.19
C LEU A 71 13.43 -9.79 -8.82
N LYS A 72 13.22 -11.05 -8.53
CA LYS A 72 13.43 -11.59 -7.18
C LYS A 72 14.81 -11.32 -6.59
N ASP A 73 15.84 -11.30 -7.45
CA ASP A 73 17.22 -11.08 -7.01
C ASP A 73 17.51 -9.61 -6.69
N TYR A 74 16.63 -8.72 -7.13
CA TYR A 74 16.76 -7.28 -6.89
C TYR A 74 15.82 -6.78 -5.78
N LEU A 75 15.00 -7.67 -5.23
CA LEU A 75 14.02 -7.34 -4.20
C LEU A 75 14.46 -7.92 -2.86
N GLU A 76 14.12 -7.22 -1.78
CA GLU A 76 14.40 -7.72 -0.44
C GLU A 76 13.45 -8.86 -0.10
N SER A 77 13.90 -9.77 0.76
CA SER A 77 13.10 -10.93 1.14
C SER A 77 11.80 -10.56 1.85
N ASP A 78 11.75 -9.39 2.47
CA ASP A 78 10.58 -8.89 3.16
C ASP A 78 9.86 -7.79 2.38
N ALA A 79 10.05 -7.74 1.07
CA ALA A 79 9.41 -6.74 0.22
C ALA A 79 7.88 -6.77 0.39
N THR A 80 7.29 -5.60 0.44
CA THR A 80 5.84 -5.43 0.61
C THR A 80 5.11 -5.81 -0.67
N ASN A 81 4.07 -6.61 -0.52
CA ASN A 81 3.19 -7.01 -1.63
C ASN A 81 2.16 -5.91 -1.87
N PRO A 82 2.17 -5.26 -3.06
CA PRO A 82 1.21 -4.19 -3.34
C PRO A 82 -0.25 -4.64 -3.35
N LYS A 83 -0.51 -5.93 -3.42
CA LYS A 83 -1.87 -6.45 -3.40
C LYS A 83 -2.40 -6.60 -1.97
N THR A 84 -1.58 -7.12 -1.08
CA THR A 84 -1.99 -7.44 0.30
C THR A 84 -1.55 -6.40 1.31
N GLY A 85 -0.45 -5.70 1.05
CA GLY A 85 0.17 -4.79 2.00
C GLY A 85 1.07 -5.50 3.01
N ASP A 86 1.19 -6.82 2.91
CA ASP A 86 2.02 -7.63 3.80
C ASP A 86 3.40 -7.87 3.18
N ASN A 87 4.32 -8.44 3.95
CA ASN A 87 5.69 -8.66 3.50
C ASN A 87 5.83 -10.03 2.82
N ASP A 88 4.95 -10.32 1.87
CA ASP A 88 4.89 -11.62 1.21
C ASP A 88 4.97 -11.54 -0.32
N LEU A 89 5.59 -10.49 -0.83
CA LEU A 89 5.69 -10.30 -2.28
C LEU A 89 6.35 -11.47 -2.99
N LEU A 90 7.45 -11.97 -2.47
CA LEU A 90 8.23 -13.02 -3.13
C LEU A 90 7.60 -14.41 -3.04
N THR A 91 6.61 -14.58 -2.17
CA THR A 91 5.90 -15.85 -2.03
C THR A 91 4.52 -15.82 -2.65
N GLU A 92 3.73 -14.79 -2.35
CA GLU A 92 2.36 -14.69 -2.81
C GLU A 92 2.17 -13.74 -4.00
N GLY A 93 3.19 -12.97 -4.34
CA GLY A 93 3.11 -11.99 -5.41
C GLY A 93 3.89 -12.34 -6.66
N LYS A 94 4.28 -13.60 -6.84
CA LYS A 94 5.12 -14.03 -7.98
C LYS A 94 4.51 -13.73 -9.34
N ASP A 95 3.18 -13.77 -9.42
CA ASP A 95 2.48 -13.54 -10.68
C ASP A 95 2.25 -12.07 -11.01
N GLN A 96 2.57 -11.19 -10.08
CA GLN A 96 2.46 -9.76 -10.33
C GLN A 96 3.57 -9.34 -11.29
N MET A 97 3.33 -8.26 -12.02
CA MET A 97 4.29 -7.82 -13.01
C MET A 97 4.22 -6.31 -13.24
N VAL A 98 5.26 -5.78 -13.85
CA VAL A 98 5.30 -4.40 -14.31
C VAL A 98 5.23 -4.40 -15.83
N CYS A 99 4.23 -3.72 -16.38
CA CYS A 99 4.03 -3.60 -17.81
C CYS A 99 4.59 -2.26 -18.28
N LYS A 100 5.29 -2.28 -19.40
CA LYS A 100 5.83 -1.07 -20.02
C LYS A 100 5.00 -0.71 -21.24
N GLY A 101 4.61 0.55 -21.39
CA GLY A 101 3.80 0.98 -22.51
C GLY A 101 3.35 2.41 -22.36
N SER A 102 2.38 2.81 -23.17
CA SER A 102 1.84 4.17 -23.15
C SER A 102 0.80 4.30 -22.02
N TYR A 103 1.28 4.23 -20.79
CA TYR A 103 0.43 4.38 -19.61
C TYR A 103 0.60 5.77 -19.03
N SER A 104 -0.44 6.26 -18.37
CA SER A 104 -0.43 7.61 -17.79
C SER A 104 -0.75 7.55 -16.30
N SER A 105 0.00 8.31 -15.51
CA SER A 105 -0.27 8.46 -14.09
C SER A 105 -1.55 9.24 -13.79
N GLU A 106 -2.21 9.76 -14.81
CA GLU A 106 -3.53 10.38 -14.62
C GLU A 106 -4.55 9.36 -14.11
N HIS A 107 -4.29 8.08 -14.31
CA HIS A 107 -5.12 7.00 -13.79
C HIS A 107 -4.53 6.42 -12.50
N GLN A 108 -4.03 7.29 -11.62
CA GLN A 108 -3.27 6.90 -10.44
C GLN A 108 -3.98 5.98 -9.46
N ASN A 109 -5.28 6.00 -9.48
CA ASN A 109 -6.04 5.17 -8.55
C ASN A 109 -5.97 3.72 -8.98
N LYS A 110 -6.19 2.84 -8.01
CA LYS A 110 -6.24 1.43 -8.29
C LYS A 110 -7.24 1.15 -9.40
N TYR A 111 -6.75 0.51 -10.44
CA TYR A 111 -7.56 0.15 -11.60
C TYR A 111 -8.06 -1.28 -11.43
N SER A 112 -9.34 -1.48 -11.60
CA SER A 112 -9.93 -2.80 -11.52
C SER A 112 -11.04 -2.92 -12.56
N ASN A 113 -10.85 -3.83 -13.51
CA ASN A 113 -11.87 -4.15 -14.49
C ASN A 113 -11.58 -5.53 -15.09
N ASN A 114 -12.22 -5.86 -16.19
CA ASN A 114 -12.05 -7.16 -16.83
C ASN A 114 -10.64 -7.38 -17.38
N ASN A 115 -9.86 -6.31 -17.54
CA ASN A 115 -8.50 -6.40 -18.09
C ASN A 115 -7.42 -6.46 -17.03
N GLY A 116 -7.80 -6.45 -15.75
CA GLY A 116 -6.83 -6.57 -14.69
C GLY A 116 -7.03 -5.58 -13.57
N GLU A 117 -6.17 -5.66 -12.58
CA GLU A 117 -6.19 -4.83 -11.39
C GLU A 117 -4.78 -4.36 -11.12
N GLY A 118 -4.59 -3.07 -10.80
CA GLY A 118 -3.26 -2.55 -10.55
C GLY A 118 -3.19 -1.04 -10.44
N TYR A 119 -1.99 -0.51 -10.63
CA TYR A 119 -1.70 0.91 -10.49
C TYR A 119 -1.07 1.47 -11.75
N TYR A 120 -1.50 2.69 -12.12
CA TYR A 120 -0.95 3.39 -13.27
C TYR A 120 0.18 4.32 -12.87
N PHE A 121 1.27 4.27 -13.65
CA PHE A 121 2.39 5.20 -13.55
C PHE A 121 2.71 5.69 -14.97
N ASP A 122 3.45 6.77 -15.08
CA ASP A 122 3.82 7.29 -16.41
C ASP A 122 4.75 6.31 -17.11
N GLY A 123 4.25 5.72 -18.19
CA GLY A 123 5.01 4.74 -18.96
C GLY A 123 4.95 3.31 -18.43
N TYR A 124 4.26 3.07 -17.30
CA TYR A 124 4.23 1.76 -16.67
C TYR A 124 2.89 1.46 -16.02
N PHE A 125 2.58 0.18 -15.92
CA PHE A 125 1.43 -0.30 -15.17
C PHE A 125 1.88 -1.44 -14.26
N TYR A 126 1.61 -1.33 -12.98
CA TYR A 126 1.90 -2.41 -12.03
C TYR A 126 0.67 -3.31 -11.93
N SER A 127 0.78 -4.52 -12.44
CA SER A 127 -0.32 -5.47 -12.47
C SER A 127 -0.34 -6.34 -11.22
N LEU A 128 -1.47 -6.35 -10.53
CA LEU A 128 -1.66 -7.17 -9.32
C LEU A 128 -2.08 -8.59 -9.65
N ASP A 129 -2.53 -8.85 -10.87
CA ASP A 129 -3.06 -10.15 -11.28
C ASP A 129 -2.34 -10.78 -12.47
N GLY A 130 -1.27 -10.16 -12.93
CA GLY A 130 -0.50 -10.71 -14.04
C GLY A 130 -1.04 -10.40 -15.41
N SER A 131 -1.91 -9.39 -15.53
CA SER A 131 -2.49 -8.98 -16.81
C SER A 131 -2.12 -7.54 -17.11
N CYS A 132 -1.60 -7.26 -18.31
CA CYS A 132 -1.34 -5.89 -18.75
C CYS A 132 -2.55 -5.36 -19.50
N PRO A 133 -3.12 -4.23 -19.06
CA PRO A 133 -4.20 -3.60 -19.84
C PRO A 133 -3.63 -2.99 -21.11
N GLU A 134 -4.50 -2.63 -22.05
CA GLU A 134 -4.06 -1.91 -23.22
C GLU A 134 -3.50 -0.55 -22.79
N SER A 135 -2.45 -0.12 -23.48
CA SER A 135 -1.85 1.17 -23.20
C SER A 135 -2.86 2.29 -23.43
N VAL A 136 -2.93 3.20 -22.45
CA VAL A 136 -3.87 4.32 -22.51
C VAL A 136 -3.05 5.60 -22.50
N ASP A 137 -3.34 6.43 -23.47
CA ASP A 137 -2.66 7.73 -23.62
C ASP A 137 -3.31 8.79 -22.75
#